data_dde392181dd1d49081eca892666e4fa4
#
_entry.id   dde392181dd1d49081eca892666e4fa4
#
_cell.length_a   1.000
_cell.length_b   1.000
_cell.length_c   1.000
_cell.angle_alpha   90.00
_cell.angle_beta   90.00
_cell.angle_gamma   90.00
#
_symmetry.space_group_name_H-M   'P 1'
#
loop_
_entity.id
_entity.type
_entity.pdbx_description
1 polymer ?
#
loop_
_entity_poly.entity_id
_entity_poly.type
_entity_poly.pdbx_seq_one_letter_code
_entity_poly.pdbx_strand_id
1 'polypeptide(L)'
;YIVAPSVPGIGAITDENGAFSIKVPSLPIDLKVTYLGYQDKTITISSATNKVKVVLSEAQENVLTGALVKASRVTEKSKEAPLTVESIGIQAIKDAPSASFYESLGTLKGVDVTAASLGFRVVNTRGFNSTSPVRSLQLIDGVDNQSPGLNFALGNFLGASDLDIRRVNVIAGASSAFYGPNAFNGVIAMETKESYDFPGLLSEVKFGERDLAQLAFRYADFLTNEEGKKTWGLKINAFY
;
A
#
# COMPACT_ATOMS: atom_id res chain seq x y z
N TYR A 1 6.37 -17.82 -24.67
CA TYR A 1 6.00 -17.24 -25.98
C TYR A 1 7.20 -16.66 -26.67
N ILE A 2 7.26 -16.83 -28.00
CA ILE A 2 8.25 -16.19 -28.85
C ILE A 2 7.48 -15.38 -29.89
N VAL A 3 7.78 -14.08 -30.02
CA VAL A 3 7.11 -13.21 -30.97
C VAL A 3 8.15 -12.39 -31.74
N ALA A 4 7.83 -12.04 -32.98
CA ALA A 4 8.62 -11.12 -33.79
C ALA A 4 7.99 -9.72 -33.72
N PRO A 5 8.52 -8.77 -32.93
CA PRO A 5 7.89 -7.46 -32.76
C PRO A 5 7.81 -6.64 -34.05
N SER A 6 8.74 -6.87 -34.96
CA SER A 6 8.81 -6.17 -36.26
C SER A 6 7.82 -6.69 -37.32
N VAL A 7 7.19 -7.87 -37.10
CA VAL A 7 6.26 -8.48 -38.08
C VAL A 7 5.02 -8.99 -37.35
N PRO A 8 3.89 -8.26 -37.41
CA PRO A 8 2.66 -8.66 -36.75
C PRO A 8 2.17 -10.05 -37.21
N GLY A 9 1.74 -10.86 -36.24
CA GLY A 9 1.18 -12.17 -36.51
C GLY A 9 2.20 -13.33 -36.59
N ILE A 10 3.51 -13.05 -36.40
CA ILE A 10 4.54 -14.09 -36.33
C ILE A 10 4.90 -14.35 -34.87
N GLY A 11 4.63 -15.57 -34.43
CA GLY A 11 4.95 -16.04 -33.08
C GLY A 11 4.95 -17.55 -33.01
N ALA A 12 5.51 -18.07 -31.93
CA ALA A 12 5.53 -19.50 -31.60
C ALA A 12 5.38 -19.73 -30.11
N ILE A 13 4.88 -20.88 -29.73
CA ILE A 13 4.81 -21.36 -28.35
C ILE A 13 5.77 -22.56 -28.25
N THR A 14 6.44 -22.66 -27.11
CA THR A 14 7.31 -23.81 -26.82
C THR A 14 6.48 -25.04 -26.45
N ASP A 15 6.99 -26.22 -26.75
CA ASP A 15 6.48 -27.48 -26.22
C ASP A 15 6.91 -27.69 -24.73
N GLU A 16 6.58 -28.86 -24.19
CA GLU A 16 6.90 -29.24 -22.79
C GLU A 16 8.43 -29.33 -22.54
N ASN A 17 9.24 -29.50 -23.58
CA ASN A 17 10.70 -29.56 -23.49
C ASN A 17 11.37 -28.19 -23.77
N GLY A 18 10.57 -27.15 -23.99
CA GLY A 18 11.05 -25.81 -24.34
C GLY A 18 11.46 -25.69 -25.82
N ALA A 19 11.20 -26.67 -26.68
CA ALA A 19 11.51 -26.56 -28.08
C ALA A 19 10.44 -25.75 -28.82
N PHE A 20 10.88 -24.97 -29.82
CA PHE A 20 10.00 -24.15 -30.66
C PHE A 20 10.45 -24.16 -32.12
N SER A 21 9.54 -23.89 -33.00
CA SER A 21 9.80 -23.69 -34.42
C SER A 21 9.04 -22.45 -34.89
N ILE A 22 9.73 -21.55 -35.56
CA ILE A 22 9.15 -20.30 -36.05
C ILE A 22 9.60 -20.08 -37.49
N LYS A 23 8.64 -19.78 -38.37
CA LYS A 23 8.92 -19.43 -39.77
C LYS A 23 8.94 -17.92 -39.87
N VAL A 24 10.06 -17.37 -40.32
CA VAL A 24 10.24 -15.93 -40.48
C VAL A 24 10.34 -15.55 -41.95
N PRO A 25 9.78 -14.41 -42.41
CA PRO A 25 9.74 -14.04 -43.81
C PRO A 25 11.07 -13.52 -44.34
N SER A 26 11.88 -12.90 -43.48
CA SER A 26 13.17 -12.31 -43.84
C SER A 26 14.12 -12.27 -42.67
N LEU A 27 15.41 -12.19 -42.96
CA LEU A 27 16.50 -11.98 -41.98
C LEU A 27 17.25 -10.71 -42.32
N PRO A 28 17.83 -10.00 -41.31
CA PRO A 28 17.77 -10.32 -39.89
C PRO A 28 16.41 -10.00 -39.25
N ILE A 29 16.09 -10.68 -38.15
CA ILE A 29 14.83 -10.49 -37.43
C ILE A 29 15.08 -10.57 -35.91
N ASP A 30 14.42 -9.71 -35.16
CA ASP A 30 14.42 -9.74 -33.71
C ASP A 30 13.28 -10.59 -33.18
N LEU A 31 13.60 -11.52 -32.31
CA LEU A 31 12.63 -12.37 -31.63
C LEU A 31 12.65 -12.04 -30.14
N LYS A 32 11.50 -11.68 -29.62
CA LYS A 32 11.29 -11.47 -28.20
C LYS A 32 10.76 -12.74 -27.56
N VAL A 33 11.49 -13.26 -26.59
CA VAL A 33 11.15 -14.48 -25.84
C VAL A 33 10.67 -14.06 -24.46
N THR A 34 9.47 -14.48 -24.10
CA THR A 34 8.82 -14.16 -22.82
C THR A 34 8.35 -15.42 -22.13
N TYR A 35 8.52 -15.52 -20.83
CA TYR A 35 8.00 -16.60 -20.02
C TYR A 35 7.65 -16.07 -18.62
N LEU A 36 6.54 -16.56 -18.06
CA LEU A 36 6.06 -16.10 -16.76
C LEU A 36 7.09 -16.38 -15.67
N GLY A 37 7.49 -15.34 -14.93
CA GLY A 37 8.52 -15.44 -13.89
C GLY A 37 9.95 -15.26 -14.38
N TYR A 38 10.17 -14.98 -15.67
CA TYR A 38 11.49 -14.76 -16.27
C TYR A 38 11.58 -13.37 -16.92
N GLN A 39 12.80 -12.85 -17.03
CA GLN A 39 13.05 -11.60 -17.73
C GLN A 39 12.88 -11.81 -19.24
N ASP A 40 12.20 -10.88 -19.87
CA ASP A 40 12.07 -10.83 -21.33
C ASP A 40 13.44 -10.73 -22.00
N LYS A 41 13.70 -11.56 -23.00
CA LYS A 41 14.95 -11.56 -23.74
C LYS A 41 14.71 -11.37 -25.23
N THR A 42 15.37 -10.39 -25.82
CA THR A 42 15.36 -10.20 -27.26
C THR A 42 16.65 -10.78 -27.85
N ILE A 43 16.49 -11.56 -28.92
CA ILE A 43 17.59 -12.14 -29.69
C ILE A 43 17.45 -11.75 -31.16
N THR A 44 18.55 -11.38 -31.80
CA THR A 44 18.58 -11.07 -33.23
C THR A 44 19.07 -12.29 -34.01
N ILE A 45 18.27 -12.76 -34.95
CA ILE A 45 18.62 -13.85 -35.87
C ILE A 45 19.10 -13.23 -37.17
N SER A 46 20.38 -13.33 -37.44
CA SER A 46 21.00 -12.75 -38.65
C SER A 46 21.16 -13.72 -39.81
N SER A 47 21.12 -15.03 -39.55
CA SER A 47 21.24 -16.05 -40.57
C SER A 47 20.29 -17.20 -40.31
N ALA A 48 19.93 -17.97 -41.36
CA ALA A 48 19.12 -19.16 -41.20
C ALA A 48 19.91 -20.22 -40.41
N THR A 49 19.58 -20.36 -39.15
CA THR A 49 20.16 -21.36 -38.24
C THR A 49 19.12 -22.39 -37.88
N ASN A 50 19.51 -23.66 -37.91
CA ASN A 50 18.59 -24.73 -37.59
C ASN A 50 18.36 -24.94 -36.09
N LYS A 51 19.16 -24.32 -35.23
CA LYS A 51 19.00 -24.39 -33.77
C LYS A 51 19.52 -23.14 -33.06
N VAL A 52 18.68 -22.53 -32.27
CA VAL A 52 19.03 -21.43 -31.40
C VAL A 52 18.64 -21.81 -29.97
N LYS A 53 19.59 -21.75 -29.02
CA LYS A 53 19.31 -21.99 -27.61
C LYS A 53 19.19 -20.63 -26.91
N VAL A 54 18.03 -20.38 -26.30
CA VAL A 54 17.78 -19.17 -25.51
C VAL A 54 17.68 -19.57 -24.04
N VAL A 55 18.53 -18.97 -23.21
CA VAL A 55 18.46 -19.14 -21.75
C VAL A 55 17.85 -17.85 -21.20
N LEU A 56 16.76 -18.01 -20.49
CA LEU A 56 16.11 -16.91 -19.75
C LEU A 56 16.65 -16.89 -18.32
N SER A 57 16.86 -15.69 -17.79
CA SER A 57 17.15 -15.49 -16.38
C SER A 57 15.84 -15.32 -15.61
N GLU A 58 15.75 -15.86 -14.41
CA GLU A 58 14.61 -15.60 -13.55
C GLU A 58 14.43 -14.08 -13.39
N ALA A 59 13.20 -13.61 -13.51
CA ALA A 59 12.90 -12.25 -13.17
C ALA A 59 13.18 -12.12 -11.68
N GLN A 60 14.27 -11.44 -11.31
CA GLN A 60 14.31 -10.89 -9.98
C GLN A 60 13.03 -10.09 -9.85
N GLU A 61 12.26 -10.36 -8.79
CA GLU A 61 11.10 -9.53 -8.47
C GLU A 61 11.59 -8.08 -8.44
N ASN A 62 11.57 -7.43 -9.58
CA ASN A 62 11.56 -5.99 -9.61
C ASN A 62 10.25 -5.64 -8.94
N VAL A 63 10.32 -5.41 -7.65
CA VAL A 63 9.31 -4.63 -6.95
C VAL A 63 9.20 -3.37 -7.80
N LEU A 64 8.21 -3.34 -8.65
CA LEU A 64 7.89 -2.16 -9.44
C LEU A 64 7.66 -1.05 -8.43
N THR A 65 8.63 -0.16 -8.30
CA THR A 65 8.55 1.10 -7.56
C THR A 65 7.66 2.06 -8.38
N GLY A 66 6.57 1.56 -8.89
CA GLY A 66 5.63 2.31 -9.68
C GLY A 66 4.28 1.63 -9.61
N ALA A 67 3.36 2.23 -8.90
CA ALA A 67 2.00 1.79 -8.69
C ALA A 67 1.93 0.40 -8.02
N LEU A 68 2.27 0.35 -6.72
CA LEU A 68 1.64 -0.56 -5.83
C LEU A 68 0.17 -0.12 -5.71
N VAL A 69 -0.60 -0.36 -6.77
CA VAL A 69 -1.99 -0.68 -6.64
C VAL A 69 -2.01 -2.08 -6.01
N LYS A 70 -1.54 -2.21 -4.79
CA LYS A 70 -2.18 -3.11 -3.87
C LYS A 70 -3.56 -2.49 -3.69
N ALA A 71 -4.47 -2.80 -4.65
CA ALA A 71 -5.85 -2.92 -4.29
C ALA A 71 -5.80 -3.56 -2.92
N SER A 72 -6.31 -2.88 -1.92
CA SER A 72 -6.48 -3.43 -0.60
C SER A 72 -7.20 -4.76 -0.81
N ARG A 73 -6.45 -5.83 -1.00
CA ARG A 73 -7.00 -7.14 -0.77
C ARG A 73 -7.22 -7.11 0.73
N VAL A 74 -8.45 -6.75 1.09
CA VAL A 74 -9.04 -7.29 2.28
C VAL A 74 -8.64 -8.74 2.20
N THR A 75 -7.71 -9.17 3.03
CA THR A 75 -7.16 -10.52 3.00
C THR A 75 -8.36 -11.45 2.94
N GLU A 76 -8.35 -12.52 2.19
CA GLU A 76 -9.52 -13.40 2.09
C GLU A 76 -10.02 -13.79 3.49
N LYS A 77 -9.12 -13.94 4.46
CA LYS A 77 -9.41 -14.04 5.90
C LYS A 77 -10.24 -12.89 6.48
N SER A 78 -10.10 -11.67 5.97
CA SER A 78 -10.93 -10.54 6.44
C SER A 78 -12.31 -10.57 5.80
N LYS A 79 -12.49 -11.22 4.63
CA LYS A 79 -13.82 -11.45 4.03
C LYS A 79 -14.55 -12.58 4.71
N GLU A 80 -13.83 -13.55 5.27
CA GLU A 80 -14.36 -14.64 6.07
C GLU A 80 -14.66 -14.22 7.51
N ALA A 81 -14.05 -13.13 7.98
CA ALA A 81 -14.33 -12.60 9.31
C ALA A 81 -15.73 -12.00 9.36
N PRO A 82 -16.50 -12.20 10.45
CA PRO A 82 -17.84 -11.65 10.62
C PRO A 82 -17.83 -10.11 10.79
N LEU A 83 -16.71 -9.46 10.58
CA LEU A 83 -16.47 -8.04 10.76
C LEU A 83 -16.47 -7.32 9.41
N THR A 84 -17.18 -6.22 9.32
CA THR A 84 -17.11 -5.33 8.15
C THR A 84 -15.88 -4.45 8.27
N VAL A 85 -14.93 -4.60 7.32
CA VAL A 85 -13.71 -3.82 7.27
C VAL A 85 -13.72 -2.94 6.02
N GLU A 86 -13.61 -1.65 6.21
CA GLU A 86 -13.42 -0.66 5.15
C GLU A 86 -11.99 -0.11 5.22
N SER A 87 -11.38 0.21 4.08
CA SER A 87 -9.97 0.61 4.05
C SER A 87 -9.73 1.83 3.19
N ILE A 88 -8.88 2.73 3.66
CA ILE A 88 -8.33 3.84 2.89
C ILE A 88 -6.82 3.61 2.71
N GLY A 89 -6.34 3.63 1.46
CA GLY A 89 -4.92 3.52 1.13
C GLY A 89 -4.23 4.87 0.95
N ILE A 90 -2.90 4.83 0.76
CA ILE A 90 -2.03 6.01 0.61
C ILE A 90 -2.59 7.03 -0.40
N GLN A 91 -3.03 6.57 -1.57
CA GLN A 91 -3.45 7.48 -2.63
C GLN A 91 -4.71 8.25 -2.22
N ALA A 92 -5.70 7.57 -1.65
CA ALA A 92 -6.92 8.22 -1.19
C ALA A 92 -6.67 9.21 -0.03
N ILE A 93 -5.67 8.92 0.82
CA ILE A 93 -5.26 9.84 1.88
C ILE A 93 -4.60 11.10 1.29
N LYS A 94 -3.74 10.94 0.29
CA LYS A 94 -3.07 12.07 -0.38
C LYS A 94 -4.02 12.95 -1.19
N ASP A 95 -4.99 12.32 -1.86
CA ASP A 95 -5.93 13.01 -2.73
C ASP A 95 -7.09 13.64 -1.94
N ALA A 96 -7.17 13.39 -0.65
CA ALA A 96 -8.21 13.93 0.20
C ALA A 96 -8.04 15.45 0.38
N PRO A 97 -9.09 16.25 0.11
CA PRO A 97 -9.05 17.70 0.23
C PRO A 97 -9.14 18.20 1.68
N SER A 98 -8.86 17.36 2.65
CA SER A 98 -9.00 17.64 4.07
C SER A 98 -7.65 17.88 4.75
N ALA A 99 -7.67 18.63 5.85
CA ALA A 99 -6.46 18.90 6.63
C ALA A 99 -5.88 17.64 7.30
N SER A 100 -6.72 16.64 7.55
CA SER A 100 -6.33 15.38 8.19
C SER A 100 -7.05 14.20 7.53
N PHE A 101 -6.37 13.06 7.43
CA PHE A 101 -6.95 11.83 6.92
C PHE A 101 -8.19 11.37 7.72
N TYR A 102 -8.34 11.81 8.97
CA TYR A 102 -9.53 11.50 9.78
C TYR A 102 -10.83 11.99 9.15
N GLU A 103 -10.82 13.14 8.51
CA GLU A 103 -12.00 13.65 7.81
C GLU A 103 -12.33 12.76 6.61
N SER A 104 -11.32 12.22 5.96
CA SER A 104 -11.48 11.31 4.83
C SER A 104 -12.12 9.97 5.23
N LEU A 105 -12.02 9.56 6.50
CA LEU A 105 -12.70 8.37 6.99
C LEU A 105 -14.22 8.46 6.87
N GLY A 106 -14.79 9.66 6.89
CA GLY A 106 -16.22 9.89 6.66
C GLY A 106 -16.71 9.55 5.25
N THR A 107 -15.80 9.33 4.29
CA THR A 107 -16.17 8.84 2.95
C THR A 107 -16.41 7.33 2.90
N LEU A 108 -16.00 6.62 3.94
CA LEU A 108 -16.18 5.18 4.05
C LEU A 108 -17.64 4.83 4.35
N LYS A 109 -18.09 3.72 3.83
CA LYS A 109 -19.46 3.27 4.00
C LYS A 109 -19.77 2.92 5.46
N GLY A 110 -20.79 3.56 6.01
CA GLY A 110 -21.23 3.32 7.38
C GLY A 110 -20.30 3.89 8.45
N VAL A 111 -19.46 4.87 8.07
CA VAL A 111 -18.59 5.63 8.95
C VAL A 111 -19.04 7.08 8.99
N ASP A 112 -19.25 7.60 10.18
CA ASP A 112 -19.61 8.99 10.44
C ASP A 112 -18.49 9.67 11.22
N VAL A 113 -18.13 10.89 10.84
CA VAL A 113 -17.11 11.67 11.53
C VAL A 113 -17.76 12.86 12.18
N THR A 114 -17.69 12.93 13.50
CA THR A 114 -18.29 14.00 14.31
C THR A 114 -17.19 14.92 14.81
N ALA A 115 -17.34 16.23 14.59
CA ALA A 115 -16.47 17.24 15.17
C ALA A 115 -16.83 17.45 16.64
N ALA A 116 -15.98 17.05 17.56
CA ALA A 116 -16.15 17.31 18.99
C ALA A 116 -15.59 18.69 19.40
N SER A 117 -14.56 19.18 18.67
CA SER A 117 -14.02 20.53 18.78
C SER A 117 -13.38 20.96 17.45
N LEU A 118 -12.77 22.14 17.38
CA LEU A 118 -12.17 22.68 16.15
C LEU A 118 -11.20 21.73 15.46
N GLY A 119 -10.38 21.01 16.20
CA GLY A 119 -9.40 20.06 15.63
C GLY A 119 -9.69 18.62 15.99
N PHE A 120 -10.63 18.33 16.88
CA PHE A 120 -10.86 16.98 17.37
C PHE A 120 -12.01 16.29 16.64
N ARG A 121 -11.70 15.19 16.00
CA ARG A 121 -12.64 14.37 15.25
C ARG A 121 -12.86 13.03 15.95
N VAL A 122 -14.13 12.64 16.06
CA VAL A 122 -14.54 11.35 16.60
C VAL A 122 -15.13 10.55 15.47
N VAL A 123 -14.59 9.37 15.25
CA VAL A 123 -15.09 8.43 14.24
C VAL A 123 -16.10 7.52 14.87
N ASN A 124 -17.25 7.44 14.25
CA ASN A 124 -18.38 6.60 14.66
C ASN A 124 -18.73 5.63 13.54
N THR A 125 -19.33 4.49 13.87
CA THR A 125 -19.72 3.52 12.86
C THR A 125 -21.17 3.07 13.05
N ARG A 126 -21.81 2.66 11.95
CA ARG A 126 -23.15 2.08 11.93
C ARG A 126 -24.24 2.95 12.58
N GLY A 127 -24.09 4.27 12.50
CA GLY A 127 -25.08 5.22 13.04
C GLY A 127 -25.09 5.39 14.56
N PHE A 128 -24.14 4.76 15.28
CA PHE A 128 -23.97 4.96 16.73
C PHE A 128 -23.20 6.25 17.03
N ASN A 129 -23.75 7.38 16.64
CA ASN A 129 -23.10 8.66 16.72
C ASN A 129 -22.92 9.12 18.17
N SER A 130 -21.69 9.49 18.51
CA SER A 130 -21.28 10.00 19.82
C SER A 130 -20.22 11.06 19.65
N THR A 131 -20.22 12.04 20.52
CA THR A 131 -19.14 13.03 20.64
C THR A 131 -18.03 12.56 21.58
N SER A 132 -18.22 11.40 22.22
CA SER A 132 -17.26 10.81 23.14
C SER A 132 -16.36 9.78 22.42
N PRO A 133 -15.04 9.96 22.47
CA PRO A 133 -14.09 9.08 21.78
C PRO A 133 -13.83 7.74 22.49
N VAL A 134 -14.40 7.53 23.68
CA VAL A 134 -14.11 6.35 24.53
C VAL A 134 -14.61 5.01 23.98
N ARG A 135 -15.40 5.03 22.90
CA ARG A 135 -16.02 3.84 22.36
C ARG A 135 -15.36 3.30 21.09
N SER A 136 -14.39 4.02 20.56
CA SER A 136 -13.66 3.65 19.35
C SER A 136 -12.19 3.43 19.71
N LEU A 137 -11.69 2.24 19.40
CA LEU A 137 -10.30 1.87 19.63
C LEU A 137 -9.44 2.37 18.47
N GLN A 138 -8.29 2.96 18.77
CA GLN A 138 -7.28 3.32 17.79
C GLN A 138 -6.03 2.48 17.97
N LEU A 139 -5.57 1.87 16.88
CA LEU A 139 -4.33 1.12 16.85
C LEU A 139 -3.37 1.73 15.83
N ILE A 140 -2.11 1.84 16.19
CA ILE A 140 -1.02 2.18 15.28
C ILE A 140 -0.06 1.00 15.27
N ASP A 141 0.09 0.35 14.11
CA ASP A 141 0.89 -0.87 13.95
C ASP A 141 0.59 -1.95 15.02
N GLY A 142 -0.69 -2.07 15.39
CA GLY A 142 -1.17 -3.01 16.41
C GLY A 142 -1.03 -2.55 17.86
N VAL A 143 -0.44 -1.38 18.12
CA VAL A 143 -0.30 -0.79 19.45
C VAL A 143 -1.46 0.15 19.73
N ASP A 144 -2.04 0.06 20.92
CA ASP A 144 -3.13 0.92 21.36
C ASP A 144 -2.65 2.38 21.53
N ASN A 145 -3.30 3.29 20.81
CA ASN A 145 -3.00 4.71 20.80
C ASN A 145 -3.87 5.49 21.79
N GLN A 146 -4.04 4.95 22.99
CA GLN A 146 -4.77 5.65 24.04
C GLN A 146 -3.87 6.61 24.81
N SER A 147 -4.43 7.76 25.18
CA SER A 147 -3.74 8.68 26.06
C SER A 147 -3.68 8.12 27.49
N PRO A 148 -2.48 8.05 28.10
CA PRO A 148 -2.33 7.60 29.48
C PRO A 148 -3.21 8.44 30.43
N GLY A 149 -3.98 7.76 31.27
CA GLY A 149 -4.87 8.40 32.25
C GLY A 149 -6.22 8.87 31.73
N LEU A 150 -6.41 9.05 30.42
CA LEU A 150 -7.70 9.45 29.84
C LEU A 150 -8.51 8.24 29.33
N ASN A 151 -7.85 7.12 29.10
CA ASN A 151 -8.44 5.87 28.64
C ASN A 151 -9.23 5.99 27.33
N PHE A 152 -8.80 6.89 26.45
CA PHE A 152 -9.31 7.02 25.08
C PHE A 152 -8.26 7.58 24.13
N ALA A 153 -8.45 7.33 22.85
CA ALA A 153 -7.60 7.84 21.79
C ALA A 153 -7.88 9.32 21.54
N LEU A 154 -6.83 10.12 21.39
CA LEU A 154 -6.95 11.56 21.12
C LEU A 154 -7.22 11.89 19.64
N GLY A 155 -7.68 10.92 18.89
CA GLY A 155 -8.04 11.10 17.50
C GLY A 155 -6.84 11.53 16.66
N ASN A 156 -7.00 12.65 15.97
CA ASN A 156 -5.98 13.21 15.09
C ASN A 156 -4.96 14.12 15.80
N PHE A 157 -5.04 14.29 17.11
CA PHE A 157 -4.06 15.13 17.84
C PHE A 157 -2.77 14.39 18.17
N LEU A 158 -2.85 13.09 18.43
CA LEU A 158 -1.70 12.25 18.72
C LEU A 158 -1.74 11.01 17.82
N GLY A 159 -0.61 10.61 17.33
CA GLY A 159 -0.52 9.41 16.53
C GLY A 159 0.43 9.54 15.36
N ALA A 160 0.14 8.79 14.28
CA ALA A 160 0.95 8.81 13.09
C ALA A 160 0.65 10.04 12.23
N SER A 161 1.69 10.67 11.71
CA SER A 161 1.57 11.72 10.69
C SER A 161 0.94 11.17 9.42
N ASP A 162 0.14 11.97 8.71
CA ASP A 162 -0.42 11.62 7.39
C ASP A 162 0.66 11.15 6.41
N LEU A 163 1.87 11.72 6.49
CA LEU A 163 3.01 11.33 5.66
C LEU A 163 3.50 9.91 5.94
N ASP A 164 3.32 9.40 7.16
CA ASP A 164 3.79 8.07 7.54
C ASP A 164 2.71 7.00 7.41
N ILE A 165 1.46 7.37 7.22
CA ILE A 165 0.39 6.39 7.06
C ILE A 165 0.46 5.73 5.70
N ARG A 166 0.42 4.39 5.71
CA ARG A 166 0.30 3.54 4.55
C ARG A 166 -1.14 3.17 4.25
N ARG A 167 -1.89 2.82 5.30
CA ARG A 167 -3.28 2.39 5.20
C ARG A 167 -3.99 2.62 6.52
N VAL A 168 -5.27 2.92 6.43
CA VAL A 168 -6.16 2.93 7.58
C VAL A 168 -7.30 1.96 7.32
N ASN A 169 -7.48 1.01 8.22
CA ASN A 169 -8.58 0.06 8.21
C ASN A 169 -9.59 0.46 9.30
N VAL A 170 -10.83 0.64 8.92
CA VAL A 170 -11.93 0.89 9.86
C VAL A 170 -12.77 -0.37 9.96
N ILE A 171 -12.78 -0.96 11.14
CA ILE A 171 -13.57 -2.13 11.46
C ILE A 171 -14.85 -1.63 12.10
N ALA A 172 -15.96 -1.70 11.36
CA ALA A 172 -17.21 -1.11 11.78
C ALA A 172 -17.97 -2.00 12.77
N GLY A 173 -18.52 -1.37 13.81
CA GLY A 173 -19.39 -2.01 14.80
C GLY A 173 -18.64 -2.61 15.99
N ALA A 174 -19.36 -3.36 16.81
CA ALA A 174 -18.84 -3.94 18.03
C ALA A 174 -17.80 -5.04 17.74
N SER A 175 -16.57 -4.78 18.11
CA SER A 175 -15.40 -5.68 17.86
C SER A 175 -14.68 -6.06 19.16
N SER A 176 -15.30 -5.84 20.31
CA SER A 176 -14.68 -6.02 21.63
C SER A 176 -14.23 -7.44 21.88
N ALA A 177 -14.87 -8.44 21.26
CA ALA A 177 -14.46 -9.84 21.40
C ALA A 177 -13.06 -10.11 20.80
N PHE A 178 -12.62 -9.29 19.84
CA PHE A 178 -11.33 -9.44 19.15
C PHE A 178 -10.29 -8.43 19.62
N TYR A 179 -10.71 -7.22 19.98
CA TYR A 179 -9.83 -6.07 20.21
C TYR A 179 -9.90 -5.52 21.64
N GLY A 180 -10.79 -6.05 22.48
CA GLY A 180 -10.89 -5.62 23.86
C GLY A 180 -11.95 -4.55 24.16
N PRO A 181 -11.95 -3.99 25.38
CA PRO A 181 -13.12 -3.28 25.92
C PRO A 181 -13.51 -1.98 25.21
N ASN A 182 -12.59 -1.27 24.60
CA ASN A 182 -12.89 0.04 23.98
C ASN A 182 -13.36 -0.07 22.52
N ALA A 183 -13.49 -1.28 21.97
CA ALA A 183 -13.89 -1.51 20.59
C ALA A 183 -15.41 -1.70 20.44
N PHE A 184 -16.25 -0.84 21.07
CA PHE A 184 -17.71 -0.91 20.99
C PHE A 184 -18.26 -0.32 19.71
N ASN A 185 -17.69 0.81 19.27
CA ASN A 185 -18.17 1.56 18.12
C ASN A 185 -17.27 1.37 16.89
N GLY A 186 -16.27 0.53 17.02
CA GLY A 186 -15.36 0.18 15.95
C GLY A 186 -13.90 0.28 16.35
N VAL A 187 -13.04 -0.11 15.39
CA VAL A 187 -11.59 -0.05 15.52
C VAL A 187 -11.03 0.70 14.33
N ILE A 188 -10.16 1.65 14.58
CA ILE A 188 -9.39 2.36 13.58
C ILE A 188 -7.96 1.82 13.65
N ALA A 189 -7.59 0.95 12.73
CA ALA A 189 -6.27 0.35 12.68
C ALA A 189 -5.43 1.05 11.60
N MET A 190 -4.42 1.77 12.03
CA MET A 190 -3.48 2.49 11.17
C MET A 190 -2.22 1.64 10.98
N GLU A 191 -1.84 1.46 9.72
CA GLU A 191 -0.57 0.86 9.33
C GLU A 191 0.37 1.96 8.87
N THR A 192 1.56 2.02 9.42
CA THR A 192 2.55 3.01 9.02
C THR A 192 3.44 2.48 7.88
N LYS A 193 4.16 3.38 7.23
CA LYS A 193 5.13 3.05 6.18
C LYS A 193 6.38 2.46 6.80
N GLU A 194 6.72 1.25 6.39
CA GLU A 194 7.97 0.62 6.80
C GLU A 194 9.18 1.36 6.22
N SER A 195 10.28 1.42 6.99
CA SER A 195 11.53 2.03 6.52
C SER A 195 12.12 1.29 5.32
N TYR A 196 11.93 -0.02 5.27
CA TYR A 196 12.46 -0.90 4.22
C TYR A 196 11.75 -0.75 2.88
N ASP A 197 10.46 -0.41 2.90
CA ASP A 197 9.63 -0.28 1.70
C ASP A 197 9.57 1.16 1.19
N PHE A 198 9.73 2.13 2.08
CA PHE A 198 9.60 3.56 1.80
C PHE A 198 10.80 4.35 2.34
N PRO A 199 12.04 4.10 1.86
CA PRO A 199 13.19 4.89 2.25
C PRO A 199 13.15 6.28 1.63
N GLY A 200 13.90 7.21 2.23
CA GLY A 200 14.07 8.57 1.74
C GLY A 200 13.41 9.63 2.61
N LEU A 201 13.51 10.87 2.16
CA LEU A 201 12.95 12.05 2.81
C LEU A 201 11.66 12.48 2.13
N LEU A 202 10.61 12.65 2.90
CA LEU A 202 9.36 13.27 2.48
C LEU A 202 9.12 14.50 3.38
N SER A 203 8.72 15.60 2.76
CA SER A 203 8.29 16.81 3.48
C SER A 203 7.01 17.34 2.87
N GLU A 204 6.16 17.89 3.69
CA GLU A 204 4.89 18.46 3.30
C GLU A 204 4.64 19.75 4.06
N VAL A 205 4.14 20.76 3.36
CA VAL A 205 3.68 22.01 3.95
C VAL A 205 2.25 22.21 3.47
N LYS A 206 1.32 22.35 4.40
CA LYS A 206 -0.09 22.65 4.12
C LYS A 206 -0.45 24.02 4.65
N PHE A 207 -1.15 24.78 3.83
CA PHE A 207 -1.80 26.02 4.24
C PHE A 207 -3.29 25.90 3.98
N GLY A 208 -4.08 26.45 4.86
CA GLY A 208 -5.53 26.35 4.74
C GLY A 208 -6.25 27.56 5.31
N GLU A 209 -7.56 27.47 5.36
CA GLU A 209 -8.40 28.50 5.95
C GLU A 209 -8.15 28.64 7.46
N ARG A 210 -8.47 29.81 8.01
CA ARG A 210 -8.36 30.14 9.46
C ARG A 210 -6.94 30.00 10.00
N ASP A 211 -5.96 30.47 9.24
CA ASP A 211 -4.54 30.45 9.58
C ASP A 211 -3.97 29.04 9.81
N LEU A 212 -4.57 28.03 9.20
CA LEU A 212 -4.02 26.69 9.23
C LEU A 212 -2.67 26.67 8.51
N ALA A 213 -1.62 26.37 9.26
CA ALA A 213 -0.29 26.07 8.72
C ALA A 213 0.20 24.76 9.33
N GLN A 214 0.56 23.82 8.50
CA GLN A 214 1.08 22.51 8.94
C GLN A 214 2.39 22.24 8.23
N LEU A 215 3.37 21.80 8.99
CA LEU A 215 4.66 21.30 8.48
C LEU A 215 4.82 19.86 8.93
N ALA A 216 5.13 18.99 8.00
CA ALA A 216 5.41 17.60 8.31
C ALA A 216 6.66 17.14 7.57
N PHE A 217 7.45 16.29 8.18
CA PHE A 217 8.53 15.61 7.51
C PHE A 217 8.65 14.15 8.00
N ARG A 218 9.11 13.32 7.10
CA ARG A 218 9.42 11.92 7.34
C ARG A 218 10.75 11.57 6.69
N TYR A 219 11.66 11.04 7.47
CA TYR A 219 12.91 10.45 6.97
C TYR A 219 12.93 8.97 7.32
N ALA A 220 13.29 8.13 6.38
CA ALA A 220 13.49 6.71 6.62
C ALA A 220 14.67 6.19 5.81
N ASP A 221 15.41 5.30 6.41
CA ASP A 221 16.56 4.65 5.78
C ASP A 221 16.77 3.27 6.38
N PHE A 222 17.60 2.43 5.73
CA PHE A 222 17.91 1.10 6.22
C PHE A 222 19.35 0.69 5.87
N LEU A 223 19.89 -0.19 6.69
CA LEU A 223 21.19 -0.81 6.46
C LEU A 223 21.02 -2.23 5.92
N THR A 224 21.93 -2.60 5.04
CA THR A 224 22.03 -3.97 4.51
C THR A 224 23.33 -4.60 4.96
N ASN A 225 23.35 -5.90 5.21
CA ASN A 225 24.57 -6.65 5.43
C ASN A 225 25.28 -6.95 4.10
N GLU A 226 26.47 -7.58 4.17
CA GLU A 226 27.27 -7.96 2.99
C GLU A 226 26.55 -8.92 2.04
N GLU A 227 25.54 -9.65 2.52
CA GLU A 227 24.69 -10.55 1.73
C GLU A 227 23.50 -9.84 1.06
N GLY A 228 23.39 -8.51 1.23
CA GLY A 228 22.27 -7.72 0.68
C GLY A 228 20.97 -7.83 1.49
N LYS A 229 20.98 -8.48 2.66
CA LYS A 229 19.81 -8.60 3.53
C LYS A 229 19.64 -7.33 4.37
N LYS A 230 18.45 -6.78 4.36
CA LYS A 230 18.06 -5.62 5.18
C LYS A 230 18.10 -6.00 6.67
N THR A 231 18.89 -5.29 7.46
CA THR A 231 19.13 -5.65 8.87
C THR A 231 18.59 -4.63 9.85
N TRP A 232 18.80 -3.36 9.57
CA TRP A 232 18.39 -2.26 10.42
C TRP A 232 17.60 -1.23 9.63
N GLY A 233 16.49 -0.77 10.17
CA GLY A 233 15.71 0.32 9.62
C GLY A 233 15.55 1.44 10.64
N LEU A 234 15.72 2.68 10.20
CA LEU A 234 15.45 3.89 10.97
C LEU A 234 14.31 4.65 10.33
N LYS A 235 13.41 5.16 11.15
CA LYS A 235 12.31 6.01 10.71
C LYS A 235 12.14 7.16 11.71
N ILE A 236 12.11 8.39 11.21
CA ILE A 236 11.90 9.60 12.00
C ILE A 236 10.76 10.38 11.36
N ASN A 237 9.77 10.73 12.15
CA ASN A 237 8.65 11.57 11.74
C ASN A 237 8.51 12.74 12.69
N ALA A 238 8.20 13.92 12.14
CA ALA A 238 7.76 15.06 12.92
C ALA A 238 6.69 15.84 12.15
N PHE A 239 5.77 16.44 12.88
CA PHE A 239 4.73 17.30 12.33
C PHE A 239 4.34 18.36 13.35
N TYR A 240 3.94 19.51 12.82
CA TYR A 240 3.49 20.67 13.60
C TYR A 240 2.31 21.33 12.91
#